data_fa75e166fdce66d5a01992c937716d25
#
_entry.id   fa75e166fdce66d5a01992c937716d25
#
_cell.length_a   1.000
_cell.length_b   1.000
_cell.length_c   1.000
_cell.angle_alpha   90.00
_cell.angle_beta   90.00
_cell.angle_gamma   90.00
#
_symmetry.space_group_name_H-M   'P 1'
#
loop_
_entity.id
_entity.type
_entity.pdbx_description
1 polymer ?
#
loop_
_entity_poly.entity_id
_entity_poly.type
_entity_poly.pdbx_seq_one_letter_code
_entity_poly.pdbx_strand_id
1 'polypeptide(L)'
;MVSDISIIIPVYNRPEELEELLQSLVGQSDSEFDVVVVDDGSTEKSETIVDKYKEKLSIQYIYKENSGPGDSRNFGCQHSMDDFFIFFDSDCIIPSEYIKSLKKELNDVQAYGGPDREHPSFTPIQKGISYSMTSFFTTGGIRGNKKSIEKFHPRSFNMGYSREVYKKTGGFSKLRFGEDIDLSIRIVENGFKTKLIPECFVYHKRRTNFKNFFKQIFNSGIARINLYKRHPKSLKLVHFFPAAFVVYQLLSIPHAIYWGEIWVLYPTFLYLVLILLDATIKAKNPWIGVISVWASIVQLFGYGLGFIKGFMKRIILKQSEFHAYDKTFYD
;
A
#
# COMPACT_ATOMS: atom_id res chain seq x y z
N MET A 1 17.96 15.31 -17.84
CA MET A 1 18.11 14.75 -16.47
C MET A 1 17.06 15.44 -15.59
N VAL A 2 16.34 14.71 -14.76
CA VAL A 2 15.44 15.33 -13.76
C VAL A 2 16.36 15.99 -12.74
N SER A 3 16.35 17.33 -12.66
CA SER A 3 17.24 18.09 -11.79
C SER A 3 16.62 18.31 -10.42
N ASP A 4 15.32 18.54 -10.34
CA ASP A 4 14.66 19.04 -9.14
C ASP A 4 13.62 18.04 -8.67
N ILE A 5 13.83 17.47 -7.47
CA ILE A 5 13.04 16.38 -6.89
C ILE A 5 12.49 16.82 -5.53
N SER A 6 11.17 16.78 -5.35
CA SER A 6 10.53 16.89 -4.04
C SER A 6 10.03 15.55 -3.52
N ILE A 7 10.36 15.25 -2.28
CA ILE A 7 9.79 14.15 -1.51
C ILE A 7 8.62 14.68 -0.69
N ILE A 8 7.41 14.18 -0.97
CA ILE A 8 6.18 14.61 -0.32
C ILE A 8 5.73 13.55 0.67
N ILE A 9 5.59 13.94 1.94
CA ILE A 9 5.29 13.05 3.07
C ILE A 9 4.02 13.55 3.76
N PRO A 10 2.86 12.89 3.56
CA PRO A 10 1.68 13.15 4.37
C PRO A 10 1.85 12.51 5.75
N VAL A 11 1.54 13.25 6.82
CA VAL A 11 1.59 12.74 8.19
C VAL A 11 0.31 13.09 8.95
N TYR A 12 -0.15 12.17 9.80
CA TYR A 12 -1.28 12.40 10.72
C TYR A 12 -1.07 11.60 12.01
N ASN A 13 -0.86 12.29 13.13
CA ASN A 13 -0.67 11.70 14.47
C ASN A 13 0.40 10.59 14.52
N ARG A 14 1.56 10.80 13.86
CA ARG A 14 2.66 9.81 13.77
C ARG A 14 4.03 10.47 13.81
N PRO A 15 4.35 11.26 14.86
CA PRO A 15 5.62 11.97 14.95
C PRO A 15 6.83 11.03 14.99
N GLU A 16 6.72 9.87 15.68
CA GLU A 16 7.85 8.94 15.81
C GLU A 16 8.18 8.26 14.48
N GLU A 17 7.15 7.82 13.72
CA GLU A 17 7.38 7.24 12.41
C GLU A 17 7.96 8.26 11.44
N LEU A 18 7.49 9.52 11.49
CA LEU A 18 8.05 10.60 10.69
C LEU A 18 9.53 10.83 11.02
N GLU A 19 9.91 10.82 12.32
CA GLU A 19 11.30 11.01 12.74
C GLU A 19 12.21 9.92 12.16
N GLU A 20 11.79 8.65 12.19
CA GLU A 20 12.55 7.55 11.58
C GLU A 20 12.70 7.72 10.06
N LEU A 21 11.63 8.14 9.36
CA LEU A 21 11.69 8.42 7.93
C LEU A 21 12.68 9.56 7.64
N LEU A 22 12.57 10.70 8.32
CA LEU A 22 13.48 11.85 8.14
C LEU A 22 14.93 11.47 8.43
N GLN A 23 15.19 10.69 9.48
CA GLN A 23 16.52 10.17 9.76
C GLN A 23 17.06 9.32 8.61
N SER A 24 16.23 8.52 7.95
CA SER A 24 16.65 7.72 6.81
C SER A 24 16.92 8.57 5.56
N LEU A 25 16.25 9.72 5.42
CA LEU A 25 16.51 10.68 4.34
C LEU A 25 17.82 11.45 4.55
N VAL A 26 18.18 11.78 5.79
CA VAL A 26 19.52 12.35 6.10
C VAL A 26 20.63 11.38 5.69
N GLY A 27 20.40 10.09 5.77
CA GLY A 27 21.36 9.03 5.39
C GLY A 27 21.46 8.74 3.90
N GLN A 28 20.82 9.52 2.99
CA GLN A 28 20.93 9.29 1.57
C GLN A 28 22.32 9.61 1.03
N SER A 29 22.84 8.78 0.12
CA SER A 29 24.13 8.99 -0.56
C SER A 29 24.09 10.10 -1.61
N ASP A 30 22.91 10.51 -2.03
CA ASP A 30 22.61 11.65 -2.89
C ASP A 30 21.57 12.52 -2.18
N SER A 31 21.96 13.74 -1.79
CA SER A 31 21.16 14.66 -0.99
C SER A 31 20.50 15.79 -1.81
N GLU A 32 20.55 15.71 -3.15
CA GLU A 32 19.93 16.71 -4.02
C GLU A 32 18.43 16.43 -4.19
N PHE A 33 17.66 16.79 -3.18
CA PHE A 33 16.20 16.73 -3.16
C PHE A 33 15.64 17.65 -2.07
N ASP A 34 14.43 18.11 -2.26
CA ASP A 34 13.65 18.84 -1.27
C ASP A 34 12.66 17.92 -0.56
N VAL A 35 12.26 18.26 0.65
CA VAL A 35 11.26 17.51 1.44
C VAL A 35 10.09 18.43 1.78
N VAL A 36 8.87 17.98 1.51
CA VAL A 36 7.63 18.66 1.91
C VAL A 36 6.84 17.74 2.83
N VAL A 37 6.81 18.06 4.10
CA VAL A 37 5.97 17.38 5.10
C VAL A 37 4.62 18.07 5.18
N VAL A 38 3.56 17.34 4.88
CA VAL A 38 2.18 17.84 4.95
C VAL A 38 1.48 17.20 6.14
N ASP A 39 1.30 17.96 7.20
CA ASP A 39 0.55 17.53 8.40
C ASP A 39 -0.95 17.69 8.15
N ASP A 40 -1.64 16.58 8.10
CA ASP A 40 -3.06 16.48 7.72
C ASP A 40 -4.00 16.66 8.94
N GLY A 41 -3.76 17.71 9.73
CA GLY A 41 -4.61 18.06 10.87
C GLY A 41 -4.34 17.26 12.13
N SER A 42 -3.06 16.91 12.38
CA SER A 42 -2.69 16.17 13.60
C SER A 42 -3.05 16.92 14.87
N THR A 43 -3.56 16.19 15.85
CA THR A 43 -3.69 16.69 17.24
C THR A 43 -2.32 16.80 17.92
N GLU A 44 -1.42 15.87 17.59
CA GLU A 44 -0.01 15.92 17.94
C GLU A 44 0.80 16.34 16.71
N LYS A 45 1.09 17.63 16.61
CA LYS A 45 1.78 18.21 15.47
C LYS A 45 3.22 17.72 15.36
N SER A 46 3.63 17.44 14.12
CA SER A 46 4.99 16.97 13.82
C SER A 46 6.00 18.11 13.57
N GLU A 47 5.62 19.37 13.78
CA GLU A 47 6.46 20.54 13.50
C GLU A 47 7.79 20.50 14.28
N THR A 48 7.74 20.19 15.57
CA THR A 48 8.93 20.09 16.42
C THR A 48 9.90 19.00 15.98
N ILE A 49 9.38 17.92 15.36
CA ILE A 49 10.23 16.89 14.76
C ILE A 49 10.90 17.43 13.51
N VAL A 50 10.14 18.07 12.62
CA VAL A 50 10.68 18.63 11.38
C VAL A 50 11.77 19.68 11.66
N ASP A 51 11.59 20.51 12.68
CA ASP A 51 12.57 21.55 13.07
C ASP A 51 13.97 20.98 13.39
N LYS A 52 14.07 19.77 13.94
CA LYS A 52 15.35 19.09 14.21
C LYS A 52 16.16 18.78 12.94
N TYR A 53 15.48 18.78 11.77
CA TYR A 53 16.08 18.37 10.50
C TYR A 53 16.34 19.52 9.53
N LYS A 54 15.91 20.75 9.82
CA LYS A 54 16.07 21.93 8.95
C LYS A 54 17.52 22.26 8.59
N GLU A 55 18.48 21.93 9.47
CA GLU A 55 19.91 22.13 9.18
C GLU A 55 20.52 21.00 8.34
N LYS A 56 19.82 19.86 8.21
CA LYS A 56 20.32 18.64 7.54
C LYS A 56 19.63 18.34 6.21
N LEU A 57 18.39 18.84 6.04
CA LEU A 57 17.55 18.64 4.88
C LEU A 57 16.96 19.97 4.42
N SER A 58 16.85 20.16 3.12
CA SER A 58 15.98 21.21 2.57
C SER A 58 14.53 20.76 2.81
N ILE A 59 13.91 21.21 3.91
CA ILE A 59 12.62 20.69 4.39
C ILE A 59 11.63 21.80 4.70
N GLN A 60 10.41 21.66 4.20
CA GLN A 60 9.26 22.51 4.49
C GLN A 60 8.20 21.71 5.26
N TYR A 61 7.65 22.33 6.31
CA TYR A 61 6.50 21.81 7.05
C TYR A 61 5.27 22.64 6.74
N ILE A 62 4.15 21.97 6.39
CA ILE A 62 2.87 22.60 6.07
C ILE A 62 1.78 21.89 6.84
N TYR A 63 1.01 22.66 7.64
CA TYR A 63 -0.17 22.17 8.34
C TYR A 63 -1.45 22.51 7.58
N LYS A 64 -2.39 21.57 7.51
CA LYS A 64 -3.73 21.81 6.93
C LYS A 64 -4.79 21.06 7.74
N GLU A 65 -6.05 21.40 7.54
CA GLU A 65 -7.16 20.62 8.08
C GLU A 65 -7.20 19.22 7.46
N ASN A 66 -7.66 18.23 8.25
CA ASN A 66 -7.70 16.83 7.84
C ASN A 66 -8.60 16.63 6.61
N SER A 67 -8.01 16.09 5.55
CA SER A 67 -8.73 15.76 4.31
C SER A 67 -8.28 14.44 3.68
N GLY A 68 -7.33 13.76 4.32
CA GLY A 68 -6.83 12.46 3.93
C GLY A 68 -5.53 12.48 3.13
N PRO A 69 -4.85 11.32 3.06
CA PRO A 69 -3.49 11.22 2.54
C PRO A 69 -3.37 11.56 1.06
N GLY A 70 -4.38 11.24 0.24
CA GLY A 70 -4.38 11.58 -1.18
C GLY A 70 -4.40 13.08 -1.42
N ASP A 71 -5.28 13.79 -0.71
CA ASP A 71 -5.38 15.25 -0.78
C ASP A 71 -4.12 15.92 -0.23
N SER A 72 -3.57 15.41 0.86
CA SER A 72 -2.32 15.92 1.45
C SER A 72 -1.13 15.77 0.50
N ARG A 73 -1.04 14.66 -0.26
CA ARG A 73 -0.03 14.52 -1.31
C ARG A 73 -0.21 15.53 -2.43
N ASN A 74 -1.45 15.76 -2.88
CA ASN A 74 -1.76 16.80 -3.87
C ASN A 74 -1.40 18.21 -3.37
N PHE A 75 -1.71 18.48 -2.10
CA PHE A 75 -1.38 19.75 -1.46
C PHE A 75 0.14 19.98 -1.42
N GLY A 76 0.92 18.94 -1.10
CA GLY A 76 2.38 18.99 -1.19
C GLY A 76 2.89 19.27 -2.59
N CYS A 77 2.32 18.63 -3.65
CA CYS A 77 2.66 18.93 -5.05
C CYS A 77 2.42 20.38 -5.44
N GLN A 78 1.37 21.01 -4.88
CA GLN A 78 1.03 22.43 -5.16
C GLN A 78 2.02 23.39 -4.50
N HIS A 79 2.62 23.00 -3.37
CA HIS A 79 3.56 23.83 -2.62
C HIS A 79 5.03 23.56 -2.97
N SER A 80 5.33 22.57 -3.79
CA SER A 80 6.65 22.35 -4.38
C SER A 80 6.78 23.10 -5.70
N MET A 81 8.01 23.48 -6.05
CA MET A 81 8.33 24.06 -7.36
C MET A 81 9.02 23.06 -8.29
N ASP A 82 9.41 21.88 -7.80
CA ASP A 82 10.22 20.88 -8.50
C ASP A 82 9.46 20.14 -9.61
N ASP A 83 10.20 19.55 -10.54
CA ASP A 83 9.65 18.90 -11.72
C ASP A 83 9.26 17.43 -11.48
N PHE A 84 9.72 16.84 -10.40
CA PHE A 84 9.47 15.44 -10.09
C PHE A 84 9.09 15.26 -8.62
N PHE A 85 8.00 14.53 -8.36
CA PHE A 85 7.47 14.25 -7.02
C PHE A 85 7.69 12.79 -6.64
N ILE A 86 8.20 12.56 -5.45
CA ILE A 86 8.30 11.25 -4.81
C ILE A 86 7.37 11.23 -3.61
N PHE A 87 6.66 10.14 -3.40
CA PHE A 87 5.75 9.99 -2.28
C PHE A 87 6.21 8.84 -1.38
N PHE A 88 6.31 9.13 -0.09
CA PHE A 88 6.49 8.13 0.95
C PHE A 88 5.39 8.28 2.00
N ASP A 89 4.91 7.15 2.53
CA ASP A 89 4.12 7.18 3.77
C ASP A 89 5.05 7.40 4.96
N SER A 90 4.58 8.09 6.01
CA SER A 90 5.39 8.43 7.19
C SER A 90 5.99 7.22 7.91
N ASP A 91 5.44 6.01 7.69
CA ASP A 91 5.88 4.76 8.29
C ASP A 91 6.87 3.96 7.40
N CYS A 92 7.56 4.65 6.47
CA CYS A 92 8.61 4.08 5.63
C CYS A 92 10.01 4.38 6.18
N ILE A 93 10.97 3.48 5.93
CA ILE A 93 12.40 3.68 6.11
C ILE A 93 13.06 3.53 4.75
N ILE A 94 13.85 4.51 4.33
CA ILE A 94 14.40 4.62 2.98
C ILE A 94 15.86 4.16 2.95
N PRO A 95 16.24 3.17 2.13
CA PRO A 95 17.63 2.76 1.97
C PRO A 95 18.52 3.89 1.44
N SER A 96 19.77 3.97 1.91
CA SER A 96 20.71 5.05 1.60
C SER A 96 20.98 5.30 0.12
N GLU A 97 20.89 4.27 -0.72
CA GLU A 97 21.15 4.37 -2.16
C GLU A 97 19.87 4.67 -2.98
N TYR A 98 18.75 4.96 -2.34
CA TYR A 98 17.46 5.09 -3.03
C TYR A 98 17.46 6.21 -4.08
N ILE A 99 17.81 7.45 -3.67
CA ILE A 99 17.78 8.63 -4.56
C ILE A 99 18.77 8.47 -5.71
N LYS A 100 19.98 8.02 -5.40
CA LYS A 100 21.02 7.76 -6.41
C LYS A 100 20.60 6.69 -7.43
N SER A 101 19.94 5.62 -6.97
CA SER A 101 19.40 4.58 -7.86
C SER A 101 18.26 5.09 -8.71
N LEU A 102 17.39 5.91 -8.13
CA LEU A 102 16.27 6.52 -8.83
C LEU A 102 16.74 7.43 -9.97
N LYS A 103 17.66 8.35 -9.69
CA LYS A 103 18.18 9.29 -10.71
C LYS A 103 18.78 8.59 -11.93
N LYS A 104 19.39 7.41 -11.76
CA LYS A 104 19.92 6.59 -12.87
C LYS A 104 18.82 6.03 -13.77
N GLU A 105 17.64 5.78 -13.23
CA GLU A 105 16.55 5.06 -13.89
C GLU A 105 15.45 5.97 -14.45
N LEU A 106 15.47 7.28 -14.14
CA LEU A 106 14.42 8.24 -14.52
C LEU A 106 14.55 8.81 -15.95
N ASN A 107 15.59 8.47 -16.73
CA ASN A 107 15.91 9.16 -17.99
C ASN A 107 14.81 9.12 -19.06
N ASP A 108 13.88 8.12 -19.04
CA ASP A 108 12.81 7.98 -20.04
C ASP A 108 11.45 7.64 -19.42
N VAL A 109 11.25 7.95 -18.14
CA VAL A 109 10.09 7.49 -17.38
C VAL A 109 9.42 8.67 -16.68
N GLN A 110 8.11 8.85 -16.90
CA GLN A 110 7.35 9.93 -16.29
C GLN A 110 6.74 9.53 -14.96
N ALA A 111 6.66 8.23 -14.67
CA ALA A 111 6.17 7.72 -13.38
C ALA A 111 6.84 6.38 -13.03
N TYR A 112 7.08 6.15 -11.76
CA TYR A 112 7.66 4.90 -11.27
C TYR A 112 7.01 4.45 -9.96
N GLY A 113 7.30 3.23 -9.58
CA GLY A 113 7.11 2.74 -8.23
C GLY A 113 8.16 1.71 -7.87
N GLY A 114 8.42 1.57 -6.59
CA GLY A 114 9.32 0.58 -6.04
C GLY A 114 8.59 -0.44 -5.17
N PRO A 115 9.20 -1.61 -4.92
CA PRO A 115 8.64 -2.61 -4.03
C PRO A 115 8.80 -2.21 -2.57
N ASP A 116 7.97 -2.82 -1.72
CA ASP A 116 8.17 -2.79 -0.28
C ASP A 116 8.92 -4.07 0.17
N ARG A 117 9.77 -3.91 1.18
CA ARG A 117 10.52 -5.02 1.78
C ARG A 117 10.30 -5.08 3.28
N GLU A 118 10.60 -6.23 3.84
CA GLU A 118 10.59 -6.47 5.27
C GLU A 118 11.88 -5.93 5.91
N HIS A 119 11.74 -5.11 6.95
CA HIS A 119 12.90 -4.66 7.73
C HIS A 119 13.29 -5.71 8.78
N PRO A 120 14.58 -5.90 9.06
CA PRO A 120 15.05 -6.86 10.07
C PRO A 120 14.40 -6.69 11.44
N SER A 121 14.11 -5.46 11.85
CA SER A 121 13.49 -5.12 13.15
C SER A 121 12.00 -5.46 13.25
N PHE A 122 11.35 -5.90 12.18
CA PHE A 122 9.91 -6.21 12.22
C PHE A 122 9.62 -7.34 13.21
N THR A 123 8.54 -7.16 13.97
CA THR A 123 8.04 -8.18 14.90
C THR A 123 7.57 -9.43 14.14
N PRO A 124 7.46 -10.59 14.79
CA PRO A 124 6.94 -11.80 14.14
C PRO A 124 5.56 -11.61 13.50
N ILE A 125 4.68 -10.81 14.13
CA ILE A 125 3.35 -10.48 13.57
C ILE A 125 3.49 -9.66 12.29
N GLN A 126 4.33 -8.64 12.29
CA GLN A 126 4.59 -7.82 11.10
C GLN A 126 5.20 -8.64 9.95
N LYS A 127 6.10 -9.59 10.27
CA LYS A 127 6.68 -10.54 9.30
C LYS A 127 5.62 -11.45 8.69
N GLY A 128 4.73 -12.03 9.51
CA GLY A 128 3.62 -12.84 9.01
C GLY A 128 2.64 -12.05 8.15
N ILE A 129 2.31 -10.82 8.53
CA ILE A 129 1.49 -9.90 7.73
C ILE A 129 2.21 -9.55 6.42
N SER A 130 3.50 -9.26 6.46
CA SER A 130 4.31 -8.97 5.27
C SER A 130 4.27 -10.14 4.29
N TYR A 131 4.48 -11.36 4.79
CA TYR A 131 4.35 -12.57 3.98
C TYR A 131 2.98 -12.65 3.31
N SER A 132 1.88 -12.52 4.08
CA SER A 132 0.53 -12.64 3.52
C SER A 132 0.24 -11.59 2.45
N MET A 133 0.81 -10.39 2.56
CA MET A 133 0.61 -9.29 1.61
C MET A 133 1.49 -9.39 0.35
N THR A 134 2.57 -10.16 0.36
CA THR A 134 3.57 -10.22 -0.73
C THR A 134 3.68 -11.60 -1.36
N SER A 135 3.19 -12.66 -0.71
CA SER A 135 3.28 -14.02 -1.21
C SER A 135 2.44 -14.23 -2.48
N PHE A 136 2.98 -15.03 -3.38
CA PHE A 136 2.25 -15.50 -4.56
C PHE A 136 0.97 -16.26 -4.19
N PHE A 137 1.02 -17.07 -3.14
CA PHE A 137 -0.11 -17.89 -2.71
C PHE A 137 -1.31 -17.06 -2.22
N THR A 138 -1.08 -15.85 -1.73
CA THR A 138 -2.15 -15.00 -1.15
C THR A 138 -2.57 -13.85 -2.05
N THR A 139 -1.63 -13.25 -2.80
CA THR A 139 -1.87 -12.04 -3.61
C THR A 139 -1.54 -12.21 -5.08
N GLY A 140 -1.07 -13.39 -5.52
CA GLY A 140 -0.59 -13.57 -6.89
C GLY A 140 0.67 -12.73 -7.22
N GLY A 141 1.37 -12.25 -6.19
CA GLY A 141 2.59 -11.45 -6.37
C GLY A 141 2.37 -10.01 -6.86
N ILE A 142 1.17 -9.45 -6.71
CA ILE A 142 0.77 -8.11 -7.25
C ILE A 142 1.67 -6.97 -6.73
N ARG A 143 2.35 -7.12 -5.60
CA ARG A 143 3.15 -6.07 -4.97
C ARG A 143 4.60 -6.02 -5.45
N GLY A 144 4.82 -5.81 -6.75
CA GLY A 144 6.17 -5.55 -7.27
C GLY A 144 7.05 -6.80 -7.44
N ASN A 145 6.47 -8.00 -7.53
CA ASN A 145 7.21 -9.21 -7.86
C ASN A 145 7.33 -9.33 -9.39
N LYS A 146 8.53 -9.67 -9.92
CA LYS A 146 8.75 -9.97 -11.35
C LYS A 146 7.83 -11.10 -11.88
N LYS A 147 7.27 -11.93 -11.00
CA LYS A 147 6.31 -13.02 -11.30
C LYS A 147 4.84 -12.60 -11.11
N SER A 148 4.54 -11.29 -11.04
CA SER A 148 3.18 -10.81 -10.86
C SER A 148 2.25 -11.25 -12.00
N ILE A 149 1.03 -11.64 -11.65
CA ILE A 149 -0.04 -11.98 -12.61
C ILE A 149 -0.60 -10.71 -13.29
N GLU A 150 -0.41 -9.53 -12.69
CA GLU A 150 -0.92 -8.25 -13.18
C GLU A 150 0.19 -7.27 -13.55
N LYS A 151 -0.15 -6.27 -14.39
CA LYS A 151 0.69 -5.09 -14.59
C LYS A 151 0.93 -4.40 -13.24
N PHE A 152 2.16 -4.01 -13.02
CA PHE A 152 2.53 -3.29 -11.80
C PHE A 152 1.81 -1.94 -11.75
N HIS A 153 1.14 -1.69 -10.63
CA HIS A 153 0.57 -0.39 -10.30
C HIS A 153 1.38 0.22 -9.14
N PRO A 154 2.05 1.36 -9.38
CA PRO A 154 2.72 2.11 -8.32
C PRO A 154 1.80 2.35 -7.12
N ARG A 155 2.37 2.29 -5.91
CA ARG A 155 1.64 2.47 -4.65
C ARG A 155 2.12 3.73 -3.95
N SER A 156 1.20 4.45 -3.33
CA SER A 156 1.45 5.75 -2.71
C SER A 156 2.55 5.77 -1.66
N PHE A 157 2.82 4.65 -1.01
CA PHE A 157 3.90 4.54 -0.03
C PHE A 157 5.31 4.54 -0.67
N ASN A 158 5.43 4.31 -1.99
CA ASN A 158 6.68 4.26 -2.73
C ASN A 158 6.43 4.42 -4.23
N MET A 159 6.10 5.63 -4.65
CA MET A 159 5.92 5.99 -6.05
C MET A 159 6.40 7.42 -6.31
N GLY A 160 6.60 7.73 -7.58
CA GLY A 160 6.83 9.10 -8.00
C GLY A 160 6.37 9.33 -9.42
N TYR A 161 6.16 10.60 -9.75
CA TYR A 161 5.77 11.03 -11.08
C TYR A 161 6.16 12.50 -11.34
N SER A 162 6.29 12.85 -12.62
CA SER A 162 6.64 14.20 -13.04
C SER A 162 5.49 15.19 -12.82
N ARG A 163 5.83 16.47 -12.73
CA ARG A 163 4.86 17.58 -12.68
C ARG A 163 3.92 17.57 -13.89
N GLU A 164 4.39 17.12 -15.05
CA GLU A 164 3.56 16.95 -16.25
C GLU A 164 2.43 15.91 -16.00
N VAL A 165 2.78 14.76 -15.39
CA VAL A 165 1.81 13.75 -14.99
C VAL A 165 0.80 14.33 -14.01
N TYR A 166 1.25 15.09 -13.00
CA TYR A 166 0.36 15.76 -12.04
C TYR A 166 -0.64 16.69 -12.76
N LYS A 167 -0.14 17.59 -13.60
CA LYS A 167 -0.98 18.54 -14.35
C LYS A 167 -2.02 17.82 -15.23
N LYS A 168 -1.63 16.71 -15.88
CA LYS A 168 -2.52 15.98 -16.79
C LYS A 168 -3.55 15.13 -16.07
N THR A 169 -3.17 14.49 -14.95
CA THR A 169 -4.04 13.57 -14.20
C THR A 169 -4.83 14.25 -13.08
N GLY A 170 -4.38 15.40 -12.59
CA GLY A 170 -4.92 16.05 -11.39
C GLY A 170 -4.47 15.41 -10.08
N GLY A 171 -3.46 14.51 -10.12
CA GLY A 171 -2.95 13.83 -8.94
C GLY A 171 -3.88 12.78 -8.35
N PHE A 172 -3.81 12.58 -7.03
CA PHE A 172 -4.63 11.60 -6.32
C PHE A 172 -6.10 12.02 -6.28
N SER A 173 -6.99 11.07 -6.51
CA SER A 173 -8.43 11.30 -6.38
C SER A 173 -8.88 11.27 -4.91
N LYS A 174 -10.09 11.80 -4.65
CA LYS A 174 -10.71 11.80 -3.30
C LYS A 174 -11.21 10.41 -2.86
N LEU A 175 -10.59 9.33 -3.33
CA LEU A 175 -10.85 7.99 -2.84
C LEU A 175 -10.18 7.80 -1.48
N ARG A 176 -10.90 7.26 -0.51
CA ARG A 176 -10.33 6.94 0.80
C ARG A 176 -9.35 5.76 0.75
N PHE A 177 -9.61 4.78 -0.14
CA PHE A 177 -8.76 3.61 -0.36
C PHE A 177 -8.68 3.32 -1.85
N GLY A 178 -7.48 3.04 -2.34
CA GLY A 178 -7.22 2.72 -3.74
C GLY A 178 -7.01 3.95 -4.63
N GLU A 179 -6.80 5.13 -4.04
CA GLU A 179 -6.45 6.38 -4.70
C GLU A 179 -5.15 6.26 -5.51
N ASP A 180 -4.23 5.42 -5.03
CA ASP A 180 -2.97 5.11 -5.69
C ASP A 180 -3.17 4.25 -6.96
N ILE A 181 -4.04 3.25 -6.88
CA ILE A 181 -4.38 2.40 -8.04
C ILE A 181 -5.16 3.21 -9.08
N ASP A 182 -6.13 4.01 -8.63
CA ASP A 182 -6.89 4.92 -9.48
C ASP A 182 -5.95 5.86 -10.26
N LEU A 183 -5.02 6.49 -9.56
CA LEU A 183 -4.02 7.36 -10.17
C LEU A 183 -3.11 6.58 -11.14
N SER A 184 -2.63 5.41 -10.75
CA SER A 184 -1.78 4.57 -11.61
C SER A 184 -2.47 4.18 -12.91
N ILE A 185 -3.78 3.89 -12.87
CA ILE A 185 -4.57 3.60 -14.08
C ILE A 185 -4.66 4.86 -14.95
N ARG A 186 -5.00 6.03 -14.37
CA ARG A 186 -5.11 7.29 -15.10
C ARG A 186 -3.78 7.72 -15.71
N ILE A 187 -2.64 7.47 -15.05
CA ILE A 187 -1.31 7.71 -15.64
C ILE A 187 -1.12 6.91 -16.92
N VAL A 188 -1.42 5.61 -16.89
CA VAL A 188 -1.29 4.73 -18.08
C VAL A 188 -2.31 5.10 -19.16
N GLU A 189 -3.56 5.41 -18.81
CA GLU A 189 -4.62 5.82 -19.75
C GLU A 189 -4.31 7.15 -20.45
N ASN A 190 -3.54 8.06 -19.80
CA ASN A 190 -3.04 9.28 -20.41
C ASN A 190 -1.76 9.09 -21.24
N GLY A 191 -1.30 7.84 -21.43
CA GLY A 191 -0.17 7.52 -22.33
C GLY A 191 1.21 7.66 -21.69
N PHE A 192 1.31 7.94 -20.40
CA PHE A 192 2.59 8.04 -19.70
C PHE A 192 3.22 6.68 -19.43
N LYS A 193 4.54 6.62 -19.56
CA LYS A 193 5.31 5.41 -19.25
C LYS A 193 5.51 5.26 -17.75
N THR A 194 5.19 4.08 -17.23
CA THR A 194 5.44 3.69 -15.84
C THR A 194 6.48 2.60 -15.75
N LYS A 195 7.34 2.64 -14.74
CA LYS A 195 8.41 1.66 -14.51
C LYS A 195 8.38 1.12 -13.08
N LEU A 196 8.57 -0.17 -12.92
CA LEU A 196 8.95 -0.76 -11.63
C LEU A 196 10.47 -0.68 -11.52
N ILE A 197 10.97 -0.03 -10.47
CA ILE A 197 12.41 0.07 -10.18
C ILE A 197 12.70 -0.75 -8.91
N PRO A 198 13.20 -2.00 -9.04
CA PRO A 198 13.42 -2.89 -7.90
C PRO A 198 14.45 -2.39 -6.88
N GLU A 199 15.39 -1.56 -7.34
CA GLU A 199 16.45 -0.94 -6.54
C GLU A 199 15.88 0.16 -5.63
N CYS A 200 14.79 0.82 -6.04
CA CYS A 200 14.07 1.84 -5.27
C CYS A 200 13.04 1.19 -4.34
N PHE A 201 13.48 0.28 -3.48
CA PHE A 201 12.60 -0.31 -2.48
C PHE A 201 12.57 0.52 -1.19
N VAL A 202 11.50 0.35 -0.40
CA VAL A 202 11.37 0.91 0.94
C VAL A 202 11.08 -0.19 1.95
N TYR A 203 11.46 0.03 3.20
CA TYR A 203 10.99 -0.79 4.32
C TYR A 203 9.71 -0.16 4.86
N HIS A 204 8.56 -0.71 4.47
CA HIS A 204 7.27 -0.18 4.87
C HIS A 204 6.74 -0.93 6.10
N LYS A 205 6.56 -0.23 7.23
CA LYS A 205 6.07 -0.83 8.48
C LYS A 205 4.67 -1.41 8.30
N ARG A 206 4.52 -2.65 8.69
CA ARG A 206 3.23 -3.34 8.69
C ARG A 206 2.43 -3.05 9.94
N ARG A 207 1.12 -3.27 9.88
CA ARG A 207 0.27 -3.23 11.07
C ARG A 207 0.82 -4.17 12.15
N THR A 208 0.75 -3.74 13.40
CA THR A 208 1.33 -4.45 14.54
C THR A 208 0.38 -5.51 15.15
N ASN A 209 -0.89 -5.51 14.73
CA ASN A 209 -1.90 -6.46 15.20
C ASN A 209 -2.88 -6.88 14.09
N PHE A 210 -3.48 -8.05 14.26
CA PHE A 210 -4.40 -8.64 13.27
C PHE A 210 -5.73 -7.88 13.15
N LYS A 211 -6.22 -7.21 14.21
CA LYS A 211 -7.46 -6.42 14.17
C LYS A 211 -7.34 -5.26 13.18
N ASN A 212 -6.26 -4.49 13.28
CA ASN A 212 -6.00 -3.37 12.38
C ASN A 212 -5.66 -3.87 10.96
N PHE A 213 -4.99 -5.01 10.86
CA PHE A 213 -4.73 -5.65 9.58
C PHE A 213 -6.04 -6.09 8.90
N PHE A 214 -6.95 -6.74 9.62
CA PHE A 214 -8.28 -7.10 9.11
C PHE A 214 -9.05 -5.88 8.60
N LYS A 215 -9.09 -4.80 9.39
CA LYS A 215 -9.74 -3.54 8.99
C LYS A 215 -9.16 -3.01 7.66
N GLN A 216 -7.83 -2.97 7.53
CA GLN A 216 -7.15 -2.52 6.32
C GLN A 216 -7.53 -3.37 5.11
N ILE A 217 -7.48 -4.69 5.24
CA ILE A 217 -7.76 -5.62 4.13
C ILE A 217 -9.25 -5.64 3.76
N PHE A 218 -10.14 -5.53 4.74
CA PHE A 218 -11.57 -5.41 4.50
C PHE A 218 -11.92 -4.18 3.66
N ASN A 219 -11.34 -3.03 3.98
CA ASN A 219 -11.48 -1.82 3.18
C ASN A 219 -10.88 -1.95 1.78
N SER A 220 -9.76 -2.68 1.65
CA SER A 220 -9.18 -2.98 0.33
C SER A 220 -10.13 -3.81 -0.55
N GLY A 221 -10.89 -4.73 0.04
CA GLY A 221 -11.93 -5.49 -0.65
C GLY A 221 -13.06 -4.58 -1.16
N ILE A 222 -13.57 -3.67 -0.33
CA ILE A 222 -14.58 -2.67 -0.73
C ILE A 222 -14.03 -1.77 -1.82
N ALA A 223 -12.82 -1.25 -1.65
CA ALA A 223 -12.16 -0.35 -2.59
C ALA A 223 -12.01 -0.99 -3.98
N ARG A 224 -11.81 -2.30 -4.08
CA ARG A 224 -11.72 -3.01 -5.36
C ARG A 224 -12.99 -2.85 -6.19
N ILE A 225 -14.16 -2.87 -5.55
CA ILE A 225 -15.45 -2.68 -6.24
C ILE A 225 -15.66 -1.21 -6.62
N ASN A 226 -15.25 -0.27 -5.77
CA ASN A 226 -15.28 1.16 -6.10
C ASN A 226 -14.38 1.45 -7.32
N LEU A 227 -13.16 0.89 -7.33
CA LEU A 227 -12.27 0.97 -8.50
C LEU A 227 -12.86 0.33 -9.76
N TYR A 228 -13.50 -0.83 -9.65
CA TYR A 228 -14.21 -1.45 -10.78
C TYR A 228 -15.28 -0.54 -11.37
N LYS A 229 -16.03 0.16 -10.54
CA LYS A 229 -17.07 1.12 -11.00
C LYS A 229 -16.47 2.31 -11.76
N ARG A 230 -15.27 2.73 -11.41
CA ARG A 230 -14.54 3.83 -12.08
C ARG A 230 -13.76 3.33 -13.30
N HIS A 231 -13.13 2.18 -13.18
CA HIS A 231 -12.28 1.54 -14.18
C HIS A 231 -12.71 0.09 -14.39
N PRO A 232 -13.72 -0.19 -15.24
CA PRO A 232 -14.28 -1.55 -15.41
C PRO A 232 -13.25 -2.61 -15.78
N LYS A 233 -12.20 -2.23 -16.53
CA LYS A 233 -11.11 -3.13 -16.93
C LYS A 233 -10.13 -3.48 -15.78
N SER A 234 -10.26 -2.83 -14.62
CA SER A 234 -9.37 -3.06 -13.47
C SER A 234 -9.70 -4.32 -12.68
N LEU A 235 -10.89 -4.89 -12.82
CA LEU A 235 -11.31 -6.09 -12.11
C LEU A 235 -10.84 -7.35 -12.85
N LYS A 236 -10.07 -8.19 -12.18
CA LYS A 236 -9.47 -9.43 -12.70
C LYS A 236 -9.97 -10.64 -11.91
N LEU A 237 -9.85 -11.84 -12.47
CA LEU A 237 -10.27 -13.09 -11.82
C LEU A 237 -9.62 -13.30 -10.46
N VAL A 238 -8.35 -12.93 -10.31
CA VAL A 238 -7.62 -13.06 -9.05
C VAL A 238 -8.28 -12.31 -7.88
N HIS A 239 -9.01 -11.22 -8.15
CA HIS A 239 -9.72 -10.45 -7.12
C HIS A 239 -10.93 -11.17 -6.55
N PHE A 240 -11.47 -12.16 -7.25
CA PHE A 240 -12.59 -12.97 -6.77
C PHE A 240 -12.14 -14.11 -5.85
N PHE A 241 -10.87 -14.52 -5.92
CA PHE A 241 -10.37 -15.65 -5.14
C PHE A 241 -10.64 -15.56 -3.63
N PRO A 242 -10.38 -14.43 -2.94
CA PRO A 242 -10.69 -14.33 -1.50
C PRO A 242 -12.20 -14.41 -1.21
N ALA A 243 -13.06 -13.87 -2.09
CA ALA A 243 -14.50 -13.98 -1.94
C ALA A 243 -14.98 -15.43 -2.14
N ALA A 244 -14.47 -16.12 -3.16
CA ALA A 244 -14.75 -17.54 -3.41
C ALA A 244 -14.26 -18.42 -2.24
N PHE A 245 -13.08 -18.11 -1.68
CA PHE A 245 -12.58 -18.77 -0.48
C PHE A 245 -13.55 -18.62 0.71
N VAL A 246 -14.03 -17.41 0.98
CA VAL A 246 -15.02 -17.18 2.05
C VAL A 246 -16.29 -17.97 1.84
N VAL A 247 -16.87 -17.93 0.63
CA VAL A 247 -18.08 -18.68 0.29
C VAL A 247 -17.83 -20.18 0.46
N TYR A 248 -16.69 -20.68 -0.01
CA TYR A 248 -16.31 -22.08 0.15
C TYR A 248 -16.26 -22.49 1.64
N GLN A 249 -15.65 -21.69 2.52
CA GLN A 249 -15.61 -21.99 3.95
C GLN A 249 -17.01 -21.96 4.58
N LEU A 250 -17.86 -21.00 4.19
CA LEU A 250 -19.24 -20.91 4.70
C LEU A 250 -20.12 -22.11 4.31
N LEU A 251 -19.77 -22.81 3.23
CA LEU A 251 -20.47 -24.01 2.79
C LEU A 251 -19.83 -25.29 3.33
N SER A 252 -18.50 -25.42 3.23
CA SER A 252 -17.78 -26.65 3.55
C SER A 252 -17.70 -26.95 5.05
N ILE A 253 -17.56 -25.91 5.89
CA ILE A 253 -17.50 -26.12 7.36
C ILE A 253 -18.83 -26.64 7.91
N PRO A 254 -20.01 -26.03 7.64
CA PRO A 254 -21.29 -26.58 8.06
C PRO A 254 -21.57 -27.95 7.47
N HIS A 255 -21.21 -28.19 6.20
CA HIS A 255 -21.34 -29.49 5.54
C HIS A 255 -20.56 -30.55 6.30
N ALA A 256 -19.26 -30.32 6.57
CA ALA A 256 -18.43 -31.26 7.32
C ALA A 256 -18.99 -31.57 8.72
N ILE A 257 -19.53 -30.56 9.40
CA ILE A 257 -20.12 -30.72 10.74
C ILE A 257 -21.41 -31.54 10.69
N TYR A 258 -22.30 -31.23 9.73
CA TYR A 258 -23.63 -31.83 9.68
C TYR A 258 -23.60 -33.27 9.15
N TRP A 259 -22.82 -33.55 8.08
CA TRP A 259 -22.77 -34.88 7.47
C TRP A 259 -21.55 -35.72 7.90
N GLY A 260 -20.61 -35.16 8.68
CA GLY A 260 -19.36 -35.85 9.07
C GLY A 260 -18.35 -36.02 7.93
N GLU A 261 -18.58 -35.38 6.80
CA GLU A 261 -17.74 -35.50 5.59
C GLU A 261 -16.57 -34.50 5.62
N ILE A 262 -15.55 -34.81 6.41
CA ILE A 262 -14.37 -33.94 6.60
C ILE A 262 -13.51 -33.74 5.35
N TRP A 263 -13.63 -34.63 4.36
CA TRP A 263 -12.85 -34.54 3.12
C TRP A 263 -13.09 -33.23 2.35
N VAL A 264 -14.25 -32.61 2.50
CA VAL A 264 -14.54 -31.28 1.91
C VAL A 264 -13.63 -30.17 2.46
N LEU A 265 -12.91 -30.37 3.57
CA LEU A 265 -11.96 -29.42 4.12
C LEU A 265 -10.51 -29.65 3.62
N TYR A 266 -10.22 -30.78 2.97
CA TYR A 266 -8.88 -31.11 2.51
C TYR A 266 -8.26 -30.05 1.57
N PRO A 267 -8.97 -29.44 0.61
CA PRO A 267 -8.40 -28.38 -0.21
C PRO A 267 -7.90 -27.18 0.61
N THR A 268 -8.68 -26.77 1.62
CA THR A 268 -8.26 -25.70 2.55
C THR A 268 -7.05 -26.10 3.36
N PHE A 269 -7.07 -27.30 3.93
CA PHE A 269 -5.96 -27.82 4.71
C PHE A 269 -4.67 -27.88 3.90
N LEU A 270 -4.72 -28.44 2.69
CA LEU A 270 -3.56 -28.50 1.78
C LEU A 270 -3.04 -27.09 1.45
N TYR A 271 -3.94 -26.16 1.15
CA TYR A 271 -3.57 -24.78 0.87
C TYR A 271 -2.86 -24.10 2.05
N LEU A 272 -3.36 -24.28 3.28
CA LEU A 272 -2.73 -23.73 4.49
C LEU A 272 -1.36 -24.39 4.78
N VAL A 273 -1.22 -25.71 4.52
CA VAL A 273 0.06 -26.40 4.62
C VAL A 273 1.07 -25.83 3.62
N LEU A 274 0.67 -25.56 2.38
CA LEU A 274 1.56 -24.96 1.38
C LEU A 274 2.03 -23.56 1.83
N ILE A 275 1.13 -22.74 2.40
CA ILE A 275 1.49 -21.44 2.98
C ILE A 275 2.50 -21.64 4.14
N LEU A 276 2.22 -22.57 5.05
CA LEU A 276 3.11 -22.86 6.19
C LEU A 276 4.52 -23.23 5.73
N LEU A 277 4.64 -24.11 4.76
CA LEU A 277 5.91 -24.57 4.24
C LEU A 277 6.66 -23.43 3.51
N ASP A 278 6.00 -22.72 2.59
CA ASP A 278 6.61 -21.61 1.85
C ASP A 278 7.07 -20.47 2.78
N ALA A 279 6.22 -20.10 3.76
CA ALA A 279 6.56 -19.07 4.73
C ALA A 279 7.71 -19.49 5.65
N THR A 280 7.71 -20.74 6.13
CA THR A 280 8.77 -21.28 6.98
C THR A 280 10.12 -21.31 6.25
N ILE A 281 10.13 -21.75 5.00
CA ILE A 281 11.35 -21.80 4.17
C ILE A 281 11.87 -20.38 3.92
N LYS A 282 11.01 -19.44 3.55
CA LYS A 282 11.41 -18.04 3.28
C LYS A 282 11.92 -17.32 4.51
N ALA A 283 11.24 -17.48 5.65
CA ALA A 283 11.62 -16.83 6.90
C ALA A 283 12.72 -17.60 7.65
N LYS A 284 13.02 -18.83 7.25
CA LYS A 284 13.90 -19.78 7.99
C LYS A 284 13.47 -19.91 9.46
N ASN A 285 12.17 -19.81 9.72
CA ASN A 285 11.61 -19.83 11.07
C ASN A 285 10.18 -20.40 11.06
N PRO A 286 9.96 -21.61 11.67
CA PRO A 286 8.63 -22.24 11.70
C PRO A 286 7.56 -21.38 12.40
N TRP A 287 7.94 -20.63 13.44
CA TRP A 287 7.01 -19.76 14.15
C TRP A 287 6.46 -18.64 13.27
N ILE A 288 7.33 -18.04 12.44
CA ILE A 288 6.88 -17.07 11.44
C ILE A 288 5.97 -17.76 10.40
N GLY A 289 6.25 -19.00 10.05
CA GLY A 289 5.38 -19.82 9.20
C GLY A 289 3.96 -19.92 9.77
N VAL A 290 3.81 -20.27 11.03
CA VAL A 290 2.50 -20.37 11.71
C VAL A 290 1.78 -19.02 11.73
N ILE A 291 2.49 -17.94 12.08
CA ILE A 291 1.92 -16.60 12.07
C ILE A 291 1.48 -16.18 10.66
N SER A 292 2.24 -16.57 9.63
CA SER A 292 1.91 -16.28 8.22
C SER A 292 0.65 -17.01 7.76
N VAL A 293 0.40 -18.25 8.21
CA VAL A 293 -0.87 -18.95 7.97
C VAL A 293 -2.02 -18.15 8.56
N TRP A 294 -1.92 -17.73 9.82
CA TRP A 294 -2.95 -16.93 10.47
C TRP A 294 -3.17 -15.59 9.77
N ALA A 295 -2.10 -14.89 9.42
CA ALA A 295 -2.18 -13.64 8.66
C ALA A 295 -2.85 -13.84 7.29
N SER A 296 -2.59 -14.97 6.62
CA SER A 296 -3.21 -15.30 5.32
C SER A 296 -4.71 -15.58 5.45
N ILE A 297 -5.13 -16.26 6.53
CA ILE A 297 -6.55 -16.45 6.85
C ILE A 297 -7.22 -15.10 7.06
N VAL A 298 -6.63 -14.24 7.91
CA VAL A 298 -7.15 -12.87 8.17
C VAL A 298 -7.26 -12.07 6.88
N GLN A 299 -6.28 -12.17 5.99
CA GLN A 299 -6.30 -11.49 4.69
C GLN A 299 -7.41 -12.01 3.78
N LEU A 300 -7.55 -13.32 3.62
CA LEU A 300 -8.55 -13.92 2.74
C LEU A 300 -9.98 -13.60 3.23
N PHE A 301 -10.24 -13.75 4.53
CA PHE A 301 -11.53 -13.37 5.09
C PHE A 301 -11.78 -11.88 5.03
N GLY A 302 -10.81 -11.06 5.44
CA GLY A 302 -10.94 -9.61 5.42
C GLY A 302 -11.27 -9.09 4.02
N TYR A 303 -10.45 -9.43 3.03
CA TYR A 303 -10.67 -9.01 1.66
C TYR A 303 -11.96 -9.60 1.06
N GLY A 304 -12.19 -10.90 1.24
CA GLY A 304 -13.36 -11.58 0.70
C GLY A 304 -14.67 -11.01 1.21
N LEU A 305 -14.79 -10.80 2.52
CA LEU A 305 -15.98 -10.18 3.13
C LEU A 305 -16.15 -8.72 2.69
N GLY A 306 -15.05 -7.95 2.61
CA GLY A 306 -15.08 -6.58 2.10
C GLY A 306 -15.53 -6.52 0.65
N PHE A 307 -15.00 -7.42 -0.21
CA PHE A 307 -15.39 -7.54 -1.61
C PHE A 307 -16.87 -7.89 -1.77
N ILE A 308 -17.35 -8.90 -1.03
CA ILE A 308 -18.76 -9.33 -1.05
C ILE A 308 -19.66 -8.16 -0.62
N LYS A 309 -19.34 -7.47 0.49
CA LYS A 309 -20.08 -6.29 0.96
C LYS A 309 -20.10 -5.19 -0.09
N GLY A 310 -18.94 -4.89 -0.68
CA GLY A 310 -18.82 -3.90 -1.76
C GLY A 310 -19.66 -4.27 -2.97
N PHE A 311 -19.58 -5.55 -3.41
CA PHE A 311 -20.36 -6.06 -4.54
C PHE A 311 -21.86 -5.94 -4.30
N MET A 312 -22.35 -6.41 -3.15
CA MET A 312 -23.76 -6.33 -2.78
C MET A 312 -24.26 -4.88 -2.79
N LYS A 313 -23.58 -3.97 -2.10
CA LYS A 313 -24.01 -2.58 -1.99
C LYS A 313 -23.91 -1.81 -3.31
N ARG A 314 -22.77 -1.93 -4.03
CA ARG A 314 -22.47 -1.09 -5.20
C ARG A 314 -23.02 -1.63 -6.51
N ILE A 315 -23.08 -2.96 -6.67
CA ILE A 315 -23.52 -3.60 -7.91
C ILE A 315 -24.99 -4.03 -7.81
N ILE A 316 -25.36 -4.78 -6.77
CA ILE A 316 -26.73 -5.30 -6.63
C ILE A 316 -27.69 -4.20 -6.19
N LEU A 317 -27.38 -3.52 -5.07
CA LEU A 317 -28.24 -2.49 -4.47
C LEU A 317 -28.04 -1.10 -5.10
N LYS A 318 -27.07 -0.92 -6.02
CA LYS A 318 -26.77 0.32 -6.74
C LYS A 318 -26.56 1.56 -5.84
N GLN A 319 -26.14 1.35 -4.59
CA GLN A 319 -25.88 2.44 -3.63
C GLN A 319 -24.70 3.31 -4.09
N SER A 320 -24.61 4.52 -3.58
CA SER A 320 -23.47 5.44 -3.78
C SER A 320 -22.17 4.85 -3.24
N GLU A 321 -21.03 5.45 -3.57
CA GLU A 321 -19.74 5.07 -3.01
C GLU A 321 -19.76 5.18 -1.49
N PHE A 322 -19.23 4.18 -0.80
CA PHE A 322 -19.15 4.12 0.64
C PHE A 322 -17.81 3.54 1.09
N HIS A 323 -17.46 3.84 2.32
CA HIS A 323 -16.31 3.29 3.03
C HIS A 323 -16.78 2.62 4.31
N ALA A 324 -16.00 1.69 4.86
CA ALA A 324 -16.40 1.00 6.09
C ALA A 324 -16.38 1.91 7.33
N TYR A 325 -15.70 3.05 7.25
CA TYR A 325 -15.56 4.04 8.30
C TYR A 325 -15.89 5.42 7.71
N ASP A 326 -17.09 5.95 8.00
CA ASP A 326 -17.60 7.18 7.38
C ASP A 326 -17.27 8.46 8.15
N LYS A 327 -16.71 8.35 9.37
CA LYS A 327 -16.62 9.50 10.27
C LYS A 327 -15.29 10.24 10.24
N THR A 328 -14.17 9.55 10.07
CA THR A 328 -12.86 10.18 9.88
C THR A 328 -11.99 9.39 8.91
N PHE A 329 -10.95 10.02 8.37
CA PHE A 329 -10.03 9.36 7.44
C PHE A 329 -9.21 8.26 8.11
N TYR A 330 -9.04 8.30 9.43
CA TYR A 330 -8.10 7.49 10.19
C TYR A 330 -8.74 6.63 11.29
N ASP A 331 -10.05 6.72 11.51
CA ASP A 331 -10.80 5.92 12.50
C ASP A 331 -11.08 4.48 12.07
#